data_5701e885ed33ae0c355d8677a8f7341e
#
_entry.id   5701e885ed33ae0c355d8677a8f7341e
#
_cell.length_a   1.000
_cell.length_b   1.000
_cell.length_c   1.000
_cell.angle_alpha   90.00
_cell.angle_beta   90.00
_cell.angle_gamma   90.00
#
_symmetry.space_group_name_H-M   'P 1'
#
loop_
_entity.id
_entity.type
_entity.pdbx_description
1 polymer ?
#
loop_
_entity_poly.entity_id
_entity_poly.type
_entity_poly.pdbx_seq_one_letter_code
_entity_poly.pdbx_strand_id
1 'polypeptide(L)'
;ANLSTDFQWNKLDADGTDMFNAHFIEPRRYTLLGAIATSVNLKRFSMQASLLYTYLHDRSARRMETAPDKNVFSPTVIASYRPFEKIGLDIRAFYKEIFRMPTFNDLYYVQLGNRLLKPEYATQYNVGVVYSKRFGKGVLSTLNLTADAYYNEVRDKIIATPTSNQLVWTMVNLGYVEIRGVDVTFNPCFNLGGVALDARLSYTYQKAQDFTEEKDEGWEETVMDGYGDQIPYIPWHSGSVILNASYRKWDFNYSFIYTGERYMLGNNTPVNYIQPWYTHDMSLSRNFPFKHAQLRITAEVNNIFNQQYE
;
A
#
# COMPACT_ATOMS: atom_id res chain seq x y z
N ALA A 1 -27.25 12.49 -1.44
CA ALA A 1 -25.98 13.04 -1.93
C ALA A 1 -25.31 13.84 -0.81
N ASN A 2 -24.00 13.77 -0.74
CA ASN A 2 -23.19 14.49 0.21
C ASN A 2 -22.25 15.42 -0.54
N LEU A 3 -22.06 16.63 -0.02
CA LEU A 3 -21.08 17.60 -0.49
C LEU A 3 -20.11 17.88 0.64
N SER A 4 -18.81 17.86 0.36
CA SER A 4 -17.78 18.21 1.32
C SER A 4 -16.73 19.12 0.70
N THR A 5 -16.16 20.00 1.52
CA THR A 5 -15.04 20.85 1.14
C THR A 5 -14.00 20.81 2.24
N ASP A 6 -12.72 20.81 1.85
CA ASP A 6 -11.59 20.84 2.78
C ASP A 6 -10.54 21.82 2.23
N PHE A 7 -9.88 22.54 3.14
CA PHE A 7 -8.79 23.43 2.80
C PHE A 7 -7.58 23.05 3.65
N GLN A 8 -6.45 22.82 2.99
CA GLN A 8 -5.20 22.43 3.61
C GLN A 8 -4.13 23.47 3.27
N TRP A 9 -3.36 23.85 4.28
CA TRP A 9 -2.18 24.67 4.15
C TRP A 9 -0.98 23.93 4.73
N ASN A 10 0.05 23.74 3.92
CA ASN A 10 1.28 23.08 4.31
C ASN A 10 2.48 24.02 4.08
N LYS A 11 3.43 24.00 4.99
CA LYS A 11 4.69 24.72 4.90
C LYS A 11 5.82 23.77 5.28
N LEU A 12 6.94 23.87 4.59
CA LEU A 12 8.17 23.21 4.99
C LEU A 12 9.20 24.30 5.35
N ASP A 13 9.67 24.27 6.60
CA ASP A 13 10.75 25.09 7.11
C ASP A 13 12.04 24.25 7.20
N ALA A 14 13.19 24.85 6.89
CA ALA A 14 14.48 24.25 7.17
C ALA A 14 15.04 24.88 8.44
N ASP A 15 15.14 24.08 9.51
CA ASP A 15 15.85 24.46 10.73
C ASP A 15 17.34 24.13 10.57
N GLY A 16 18.20 25.12 10.73
CA GLY A 16 19.66 24.96 10.77
C GLY A 16 20.42 26.12 10.16
N THR A 17 21.64 26.28 10.63
CA THR A 17 22.58 27.33 10.21
C THR A 17 23.52 26.90 9.07
N ASP A 18 23.31 25.72 8.48
CA ASP A 18 24.19 25.13 7.49
C ASP A 18 24.09 25.79 6.11
N MET A 19 25.19 25.78 5.35
CA MET A 19 25.26 26.32 3.98
C MET A 19 24.16 25.84 3.03
N PHE A 20 23.62 24.65 3.27
CA PHE A 20 22.51 24.07 2.51
C PHE A 20 21.18 24.80 2.72
N ASN A 21 20.94 25.37 3.90
CA ASN A 21 19.71 26.09 4.23
C ASN A 21 19.67 27.51 3.65
N ALA A 22 20.82 28.09 3.27
CA ALA A 22 20.88 29.42 2.68
C ALA A 22 20.12 29.53 1.35
N HIS A 23 19.93 28.41 0.63
CA HIS A 23 19.24 28.32 -0.65
C HIS A 23 17.91 27.54 -0.58
N PHE A 24 17.46 27.17 0.61
CA PHE A 24 16.20 26.46 0.77
C PHE A 24 15.01 27.38 0.44
N ILE A 25 14.05 26.89 -0.36
CA ILE A 25 13.00 27.73 -0.95
C ILE A 25 11.82 28.05 -0.05
N GLU A 26 11.72 27.42 1.14
CA GLU A 26 10.58 27.53 2.07
C GLU A 26 9.22 27.37 1.36
N PRO A 27 8.92 26.18 0.82
CA PRO A 27 7.73 25.99 0.02
C PRO A 27 6.47 26.04 0.88
N ARG A 28 5.40 26.55 0.28
CA ARG A 28 4.05 26.59 0.86
C ARG A 28 3.07 26.05 -0.16
N ARG A 29 2.21 25.14 0.27
CA ARG A 29 1.18 24.53 -0.55
C ARG A 29 -0.20 24.86 -0.01
N TYR A 30 -1.05 25.32 -0.89
CA TYR A 30 -2.47 25.55 -0.64
C TYR A 30 -3.24 24.53 -1.44
N THR A 31 -4.06 23.71 -0.77
CA THR A 31 -4.89 22.70 -1.42
C THR A 31 -6.35 22.92 -1.06
N LEU A 32 -7.20 23.09 -2.07
CA LEU A 32 -8.64 23.11 -1.91
C LEU A 32 -9.21 21.82 -2.48
N LEU A 33 -9.95 21.10 -1.67
CA LEU A 33 -10.64 19.88 -2.04
C LEU A 33 -12.15 20.10 -2.02
N GLY A 34 -12.83 19.72 -3.09
CA GLY A 34 -14.28 19.69 -3.16
C GLY A 34 -14.75 18.32 -3.59
N ALA A 35 -15.66 17.69 -2.87
CA ALA A 35 -16.15 16.37 -3.24
C ALA A 35 -17.67 16.31 -3.22
N ILE A 36 -18.24 15.67 -4.23
CA ILE A 36 -19.63 15.28 -4.28
C ILE A 36 -19.71 13.76 -4.31
N ALA A 37 -20.56 13.19 -3.47
CA ALA A 37 -20.77 11.75 -3.39
C ALA A 37 -22.26 11.43 -3.35
N THR A 38 -22.64 10.35 -4.03
CA THR A 38 -24.01 9.81 -4.02
C THR A 38 -23.96 8.31 -3.81
N SER A 39 -24.98 7.74 -3.21
CA SER A 39 -25.14 6.31 -3.03
C SER A 39 -26.55 5.86 -3.34
N VAL A 40 -26.64 4.68 -3.93
CA VAL A 40 -27.90 3.95 -4.20
C VAL A 40 -27.80 2.60 -3.52
N ASN A 41 -28.78 2.29 -2.66
CA ASN A 41 -28.89 1.02 -1.97
C ASN A 41 -30.21 0.35 -2.32
N LEU A 42 -30.14 -0.75 -3.02
CA LEU A 42 -31.24 -1.65 -3.32
C LEU A 42 -31.05 -2.93 -2.50
N LYS A 43 -32.06 -3.81 -2.44
CA LYS A 43 -32.01 -5.00 -1.57
C LYS A 43 -30.72 -5.82 -1.64
N ARG A 44 -30.19 -6.02 -2.85
CA ARG A 44 -28.99 -6.85 -3.11
C ARG A 44 -27.87 -6.11 -3.80
N PHE A 45 -28.09 -4.86 -4.15
CA PHE A 45 -27.14 -4.05 -4.90
C PHE A 45 -26.92 -2.74 -4.17
N SER A 46 -25.67 -2.36 -3.98
CA SER A 46 -25.30 -1.03 -3.54
C SER A 46 -24.27 -0.44 -4.49
N MET A 47 -24.41 0.84 -4.77
CA MET A 47 -23.45 1.60 -5.58
C MET A 47 -23.20 2.94 -4.93
N GLN A 48 -21.94 3.33 -4.89
CA GLN A 48 -21.50 4.66 -4.49
C GLN A 48 -20.68 5.26 -5.63
N ALA A 49 -20.99 6.49 -5.99
CA ALA A 49 -20.20 7.28 -6.93
C ALA A 49 -19.76 8.57 -6.25
N SER A 50 -18.53 8.96 -6.46
CA SER A 50 -18.00 10.25 -6.00
C SER A 50 -17.09 10.88 -7.03
N LEU A 51 -17.05 12.21 -7.02
CA LEU A 51 -16.14 13.02 -7.80
C LEU A 51 -15.42 13.97 -6.85
N LEU A 52 -14.10 13.83 -6.79
CA LEU A 52 -13.23 14.72 -6.03
C LEU A 52 -12.61 15.73 -7.00
N TYR A 53 -12.77 17.00 -6.71
CA TYR A 53 -12.03 18.09 -7.33
C TYR A 53 -10.89 18.52 -6.41
N THR A 54 -9.68 18.61 -6.96
CA THR A 54 -8.48 19.08 -6.26
C THR A 54 -7.91 20.29 -6.98
N TYR A 55 -7.87 21.42 -6.30
CA TYR A 55 -7.08 22.59 -6.72
C TYR A 55 -5.85 22.68 -5.81
N LEU A 56 -4.68 22.83 -6.42
CA LEU A 56 -3.42 22.89 -5.74
C LEU A 56 -2.58 24.04 -6.27
N HIS A 57 -2.06 24.86 -5.35
CA HIS A 57 -1.22 26.00 -5.64
C HIS A 57 0.00 26.02 -4.71
N ASP A 58 1.19 25.98 -5.32
CA ASP A 58 2.46 26.04 -4.60
C ASP A 58 3.06 27.45 -4.70
N ARG A 59 3.63 27.92 -3.58
CA ARG A 59 4.40 29.16 -3.50
C ARG A 59 5.72 28.94 -2.79
N SER A 60 6.70 29.76 -3.15
CA SER A 60 7.97 29.86 -2.44
C SER A 60 8.08 31.21 -1.74
N ALA A 61 8.65 31.23 -0.54
CA ALA A 61 8.98 32.48 0.15
C ALA A 61 10.14 33.23 -0.52
N ARG A 62 10.97 32.52 -1.28
CA ARG A 62 12.15 33.07 -1.96
C ARG A 62 11.93 32.97 -3.46
N ARG A 63 11.46 33.93 -4.14
CA ARG A 63 11.30 34.13 -5.60
C ARG A 63 11.91 33.03 -6.52
N MET A 64 11.69 31.77 -6.19
CA MET A 64 12.09 30.61 -6.98
C MET A 64 10.87 29.96 -7.60
N GLU A 65 11.07 29.29 -8.73
CA GLU A 65 10.01 28.53 -9.39
C GLU A 65 9.50 27.40 -8.51
N THR A 66 8.20 27.31 -8.39
CA THR A 66 7.48 26.23 -7.72
C THR A 66 6.80 25.36 -8.77
N ALA A 67 6.33 24.19 -8.37
CA ALA A 67 5.53 23.35 -9.23
C ALA A 67 4.29 24.12 -9.73
N PRO A 68 3.86 23.95 -11.01
CA PRO A 68 2.71 24.64 -11.57
C PRO A 68 1.40 24.22 -10.89
N ASP A 69 0.46 25.14 -10.85
CA ASP A 69 -0.89 24.92 -10.32
C ASP A 69 -1.56 23.70 -10.97
N LYS A 70 -2.34 22.95 -10.18
CA LYS A 70 -3.06 21.78 -10.64
C LYS A 70 -4.56 21.89 -10.35
N ASN A 71 -5.34 21.49 -11.35
CA ASN A 71 -6.79 21.33 -11.27
C ASN A 71 -7.11 19.92 -11.76
N VAL A 72 -7.57 19.05 -10.86
CA VAL A 72 -7.75 17.64 -11.17
C VAL A 72 -9.08 17.14 -10.65
N PHE A 73 -9.79 16.37 -11.49
CA PHE A 73 -10.98 15.62 -11.12
C PHE A 73 -10.59 14.14 -10.95
N SER A 74 -10.97 13.55 -9.84
CA SER A 74 -10.73 12.15 -9.51
C SER A 74 -12.07 11.44 -9.26
N PRO A 75 -12.63 10.77 -10.26
CA PRO A 75 -13.85 9.98 -10.11
C PRO A 75 -13.57 8.67 -9.36
N THR A 76 -14.58 8.23 -8.61
CA THR A 76 -14.59 6.90 -7.96
C THR A 76 -15.99 6.33 -8.07
N VAL A 77 -16.08 5.08 -8.50
CA VAL A 77 -17.32 4.29 -8.50
C VAL A 77 -17.05 2.96 -7.81
N ILE A 78 -17.86 2.64 -6.81
CA ILE A 78 -17.79 1.38 -6.08
C ILE A 78 -19.17 0.73 -6.18
N ALA A 79 -19.23 -0.53 -6.56
CA ALA A 79 -20.44 -1.32 -6.62
C ALA A 79 -20.27 -2.62 -5.83
N SER A 80 -21.34 -3.07 -5.21
CA SER A 80 -21.40 -4.33 -4.50
C SER A 80 -22.75 -5.01 -4.79
N TYR A 81 -22.70 -6.30 -5.02
CA TYR A 81 -23.86 -7.12 -5.31
C TYR A 81 -23.86 -8.41 -4.49
N ARG A 82 -24.98 -8.68 -3.81
CA ARG A 82 -25.20 -9.91 -3.04
C ARG A 82 -26.11 -10.86 -3.83
N PRO A 83 -25.54 -11.84 -4.58
CA PRO A 83 -26.35 -12.74 -5.43
C PRO A 83 -27.29 -13.61 -4.61
N PHE A 84 -26.90 -13.99 -3.38
CA PHE A 84 -27.64 -14.92 -2.54
C PHE A 84 -27.84 -14.37 -1.12
N GLU A 85 -29.08 -14.25 -0.66
CA GLU A 85 -29.39 -13.68 0.67
C GLU A 85 -28.85 -14.53 1.84
N LYS A 86 -28.78 -15.85 1.68
CA LYS A 86 -28.46 -16.80 2.77
C LYS A 86 -27.01 -17.30 2.77
N ILE A 87 -26.26 -17.06 1.71
CA ILE A 87 -24.92 -17.65 1.54
C ILE A 87 -23.82 -16.79 2.15
N GLY A 88 -24.04 -15.47 2.31
CA GLY A 88 -23.03 -14.54 2.81
C GLY A 88 -21.91 -14.25 1.79
N LEU A 89 -22.25 -14.29 0.50
CA LEU A 89 -21.36 -13.97 -0.60
C LEU A 89 -21.72 -12.60 -1.15
N ASP A 90 -20.73 -11.70 -1.19
CA ASP A 90 -20.78 -10.39 -1.81
C ASP A 90 -19.74 -10.30 -2.93
N ILE A 91 -20.15 -9.83 -4.10
CA ILE A 91 -19.28 -9.48 -5.22
C ILE A 91 -19.10 -7.98 -5.20
N ARG A 92 -17.88 -7.49 -5.31
CA ARG A 92 -17.60 -6.06 -5.34
C ARG A 92 -16.74 -5.70 -6.56
N ALA A 93 -16.92 -4.50 -7.05
CA ALA A 93 -16.07 -3.94 -8.09
C ALA A 93 -15.87 -2.45 -7.81
N PHE A 94 -14.71 -1.92 -8.17
CA PHE A 94 -14.51 -0.49 -8.18
C PHE A 94 -13.66 -0.02 -9.36
N TYR A 95 -13.93 1.21 -9.75
CA TYR A 95 -13.11 2.05 -10.60
C TYR A 95 -12.74 3.30 -9.82
N LYS A 96 -11.47 3.70 -9.88
CA LYS A 96 -10.99 4.88 -9.17
C LYS A 96 -9.84 5.53 -9.91
N GLU A 97 -9.90 6.85 -10.06
CA GLU A 97 -8.75 7.67 -10.46
C GLU A 97 -8.16 8.37 -9.24
N ILE A 98 -6.85 8.38 -9.16
CA ILE A 98 -6.07 8.96 -8.07
C ILE A 98 -5.08 9.94 -8.68
N PHE A 99 -5.02 11.11 -8.08
CA PHE A 99 -4.00 12.12 -8.32
C PHE A 99 -3.12 12.26 -7.08
N ARG A 100 -1.81 12.22 -7.27
CA ARG A 100 -0.83 12.44 -6.21
C ARG A 100 0.17 13.51 -6.64
N MET A 101 0.13 14.66 -5.97
CA MET A 101 1.19 15.66 -6.10
C MET A 101 2.44 15.18 -5.36
N PRO A 102 3.67 15.37 -5.91
CA PRO A 102 4.90 15.12 -5.17
C PRO A 102 4.88 15.85 -3.83
N THR A 103 5.35 15.20 -2.78
CA THR A 103 5.49 15.82 -1.46
C THR A 103 6.62 16.86 -1.47
N PHE A 104 6.68 17.71 -0.46
CA PHE A 104 7.80 18.62 -0.34
C PHE A 104 9.15 17.91 -0.17
N ASN A 105 9.15 16.72 0.44
CA ASN A 105 10.35 15.90 0.54
C ASN A 105 10.78 15.37 -0.82
N ASP A 106 9.82 14.90 -1.64
CA ASP A 106 10.10 14.42 -3.00
C ASP A 106 10.73 15.53 -3.86
N LEU A 107 10.28 16.78 -3.68
CA LEU A 107 10.70 17.93 -4.49
C LEU A 107 11.94 18.65 -3.96
N TYR A 108 12.05 18.82 -2.64
CA TYR A 108 12.93 19.82 -2.03
C TYR A 108 13.88 19.28 -0.97
N TYR A 109 13.80 17.98 -0.63
CA TYR A 109 14.77 17.40 0.30
C TYR A 109 16.18 17.45 -0.29
N VAL A 110 17.13 18.02 0.46
CA VAL A 110 18.45 18.43 -0.05
C VAL A 110 19.26 17.30 -0.69
N GLN A 111 19.09 16.07 -0.19
CA GLN A 111 19.85 14.90 -0.65
C GLN A 111 19.15 14.06 -1.71
N LEU A 112 17.81 14.06 -1.74
CA LEU A 112 17.00 13.15 -2.55
C LEU A 112 16.04 13.88 -3.49
N GLY A 113 15.65 15.12 -3.14
CA GLY A 113 14.58 15.85 -3.79
C GLY A 113 14.88 16.19 -5.24
N ASN A 114 13.87 16.07 -6.08
CA ASN A 114 13.92 16.46 -7.48
C ASN A 114 12.76 17.42 -7.80
N ARG A 115 13.09 18.66 -8.11
CA ARG A 115 12.13 19.74 -8.43
C ARG A 115 11.42 19.55 -9.77
N LEU A 116 11.94 18.68 -10.64
CA LEU A 116 11.38 18.40 -11.95
C LEU A 116 10.28 17.33 -11.93
N LEU A 117 9.98 16.76 -10.75
CA LEU A 117 8.95 15.72 -10.62
C LEU A 117 7.59 16.20 -11.08
N LYS A 118 6.97 15.36 -11.88
CA LYS A 118 5.57 15.48 -12.30
C LYS A 118 4.65 14.80 -11.27
N PRO A 119 3.39 15.24 -11.17
CA PRO A 119 2.39 14.52 -10.40
C PRO A 119 2.13 13.13 -10.96
N GLU A 120 1.87 12.19 -10.07
CA GLU A 120 1.49 10.82 -10.38
C GLU A 120 -0.03 10.70 -10.58
N TYR A 121 -0.45 9.98 -11.62
CA TYR A 121 -1.85 9.67 -11.91
C TYR A 121 -2.03 8.17 -11.95
N ALA A 122 -2.95 7.64 -11.16
CA ALA A 122 -3.25 6.21 -11.17
C ALA A 122 -4.72 5.96 -11.50
N THR A 123 -4.96 5.02 -12.42
CA THR A 123 -6.29 4.47 -12.70
C THR A 123 -6.34 3.05 -12.18
N GLN A 124 -7.33 2.75 -11.34
CA GLN A 124 -7.46 1.48 -10.67
C GLN A 124 -8.77 0.79 -11.01
N TYR A 125 -8.68 -0.47 -11.38
CA TYR A 125 -9.78 -1.39 -11.60
C TYR A 125 -9.66 -2.56 -10.63
N ASN A 126 -10.74 -2.91 -9.96
CA ASN A 126 -10.75 -4.05 -9.04
C ASN A 126 -12.08 -4.79 -9.16
N VAL A 127 -12.01 -6.11 -9.10
CA VAL A 127 -13.15 -7.00 -8.92
C VAL A 127 -12.81 -7.99 -7.82
N GLY A 128 -13.68 -8.11 -6.84
CA GLY A 128 -13.44 -8.99 -5.70
C GLY A 128 -14.68 -9.69 -5.20
N VAL A 129 -14.44 -10.69 -4.38
CA VAL A 129 -15.48 -11.45 -3.69
C VAL A 129 -15.19 -11.44 -2.19
N VAL A 130 -16.24 -11.32 -1.41
CA VAL A 130 -16.20 -11.46 0.05
C VAL A 130 -17.21 -12.54 0.43
N TYR A 131 -16.71 -13.58 1.08
CA TYR A 131 -17.56 -14.64 1.62
C TYR A 131 -17.41 -14.67 3.12
N SER A 132 -18.53 -14.59 3.85
CA SER A 132 -18.54 -14.65 5.31
C SER A 132 -19.66 -15.58 5.77
N LYS A 133 -19.29 -16.60 6.53
CA LYS A 133 -20.25 -17.56 7.07
C LYS A 133 -19.92 -17.94 8.49
N ARG A 134 -20.95 -17.91 9.35
CA ARG A 134 -20.91 -18.48 10.69
C ARG A 134 -21.61 -19.82 10.68
N PHE A 135 -20.96 -20.84 11.22
CA PHE A 135 -21.48 -22.19 11.34
C PHE A 135 -21.98 -22.42 12.78
N GLY A 136 -23.23 -22.85 12.93
CA GLY A 136 -23.83 -22.99 14.26
C GLY A 136 -23.37 -24.20 15.06
N LYS A 137 -22.90 -25.26 14.40
CA LYS A 137 -22.45 -26.51 15.01
C LYS A 137 -21.27 -27.09 14.20
N GLY A 138 -20.29 -27.67 14.88
CA GLY A 138 -19.14 -28.32 14.26
C GLY A 138 -17.80 -27.70 14.68
N VAL A 139 -16.73 -28.23 14.12
CA VAL A 139 -15.34 -27.80 14.39
C VAL A 139 -15.07 -26.41 13.81
N LEU A 140 -15.54 -26.15 12.60
CA LEU A 140 -15.41 -24.83 11.96
C LEU A 140 -16.54 -23.92 12.45
N SER A 141 -16.18 -22.84 13.17
CA SER A 141 -17.14 -21.88 13.74
C SER A 141 -17.44 -20.71 12.81
N THR A 142 -16.41 -20.17 12.16
CA THR A 142 -16.54 -19.04 11.25
C THR A 142 -15.56 -19.17 10.09
N LEU A 143 -15.96 -18.73 8.92
CA LEU A 143 -15.10 -18.63 7.75
C LEU A 143 -15.31 -17.30 7.08
N ASN A 144 -14.22 -16.54 6.91
CA ASN A 144 -14.18 -15.33 6.10
C ASN A 144 -13.13 -15.52 5.00
N LEU A 145 -13.53 -15.27 3.76
CA LEU A 145 -12.68 -15.29 2.58
C LEU A 145 -12.87 -13.97 1.84
N THR A 146 -11.75 -13.34 1.50
CA THR A 146 -11.73 -12.19 0.60
C THR A 146 -10.75 -12.49 -0.52
N ALA A 147 -11.16 -12.29 -1.76
CA ALA A 147 -10.28 -12.40 -2.91
C ALA A 147 -10.56 -11.22 -3.85
N ASP A 148 -9.53 -10.51 -4.23
CA ASP A 148 -9.57 -9.35 -5.11
C ASP A 148 -8.60 -9.53 -6.27
N ALA A 149 -9.05 -9.31 -7.50
CA ALA A 149 -8.21 -9.18 -8.67
C ALA A 149 -8.20 -7.72 -9.10
N TYR A 150 -7.03 -7.18 -9.42
CA TYR A 150 -6.88 -5.79 -9.77
C TYR A 150 -5.93 -5.57 -10.95
N TYR A 151 -6.20 -4.47 -11.65
CA TYR A 151 -5.36 -3.91 -12.68
C TYR A 151 -5.24 -2.40 -12.46
N ASN A 152 -4.02 -1.90 -12.35
CA ASN A 152 -3.76 -0.49 -12.13
C ASN A 152 -2.77 0.00 -13.18
N GLU A 153 -3.08 1.16 -13.75
CA GLU A 153 -2.20 1.93 -14.63
C GLU A 153 -1.71 3.15 -13.86
N VAL A 154 -0.41 3.37 -13.82
CA VAL A 154 0.19 4.52 -13.13
C VAL A 154 1.06 5.28 -14.12
N ARG A 155 0.72 6.53 -14.37
CA ARG A 155 1.51 7.46 -15.18
C ARG A 155 2.33 8.37 -14.28
N ASP A 156 3.56 8.65 -14.73
CA ASP A 156 4.54 9.47 -14.01
C ASP A 156 4.77 8.98 -12.57
N LYS A 157 4.87 7.64 -12.37
CA LYS A 157 5.05 7.05 -11.04
C LYS A 157 6.32 7.55 -10.37
N ILE A 158 6.19 8.06 -9.15
CA ILE A 158 7.30 8.59 -8.37
C ILE A 158 7.95 7.45 -7.59
N ILE A 159 9.25 7.27 -7.82
CA ILE A 159 10.09 6.31 -7.08
C ILE A 159 11.39 6.95 -6.63
N ALA A 160 12.01 6.37 -5.59
CA ALA A 160 13.39 6.65 -5.22
C ALA A 160 14.32 5.66 -5.93
N THR A 161 15.39 6.15 -6.53
CA THR A 161 16.40 5.31 -7.20
C THR A 161 17.81 5.81 -6.84
N PRO A 162 18.81 4.92 -6.72
CA PRO A 162 20.20 5.35 -6.58
C PRO A 162 20.67 6.01 -7.87
N THR A 163 21.49 7.04 -7.74
CA THR A 163 22.21 7.65 -8.86
C THR A 163 23.39 6.77 -9.29
N SER A 164 24.15 7.18 -10.31
CA SER A 164 25.40 6.53 -10.72
C SER A 164 26.40 6.37 -9.55
N ASN A 165 26.36 7.26 -8.56
CA ASN A 165 26.97 7.01 -7.26
C ASN A 165 25.94 6.33 -6.35
N GLN A 166 26.01 5.00 -6.20
CA GLN A 166 25.07 4.16 -5.45
C GLN A 166 24.84 4.60 -3.98
N LEU A 167 25.65 5.50 -3.44
CA LEU A 167 25.46 6.08 -2.10
C LEU A 167 24.48 7.27 -2.09
N VAL A 168 24.13 7.81 -3.26
CA VAL A 168 23.24 8.97 -3.39
C VAL A 168 21.97 8.52 -4.10
N TRP A 169 20.84 8.80 -3.51
CA TRP A 169 19.51 8.50 -4.06
C TRP A 169 18.89 9.78 -4.65
N THR A 170 17.98 9.62 -5.56
CA THR A 170 17.14 10.69 -6.09
C THR A 170 15.73 10.22 -6.37
N MET A 171 14.80 11.17 -6.44
CA MET A 171 13.42 10.91 -6.83
C MET A 171 13.26 11.09 -8.33
N VAL A 172 12.63 10.13 -9.00
CA VAL A 172 12.37 10.17 -10.45
C VAL A 172 10.92 9.79 -10.75
N ASN A 173 10.42 10.18 -11.92
CA ASN A 173 9.18 9.65 -12.46
C ASN A 173 9.49 8.52 -13.43
N LEU A 174 8.89 7.35 -13.23
CA LEU A 174 8.69 6.35 -14.27
C LEU A 174 7.50 6.79 -15.14
N GLY A 175 7.65 6.74 -16.48
CA GLY A 175 6.63 7.25 -17.38
C GLY A 175 5.31 6.49 -17.28
N TYR A 176 5.36 5.15 -17.36
CA TYR A 176 4.17 4.31 -17.32
C TYR A 176 4.43 2.97 -16.63
N VAL A 177 3.60 2.66 -15.65
CA VAL A 177 3.69 1.45 -14.85
C VAL A 177 2.37 0.70 -14.87
N GLU A 178 2.40 -0.59 -15.12
CA GLU A 178 1.27 -1.49 -14.95
C GLU A 178 1.45 -2.35 -13.70
N ILE A 179 0.37 -2.46 -12.93
CA ILE A 179 0.32 -3.31 -11.75
C ILE A 179 -0.92 -4.20 -11.85
N ARG A 180 -0.71 -5.50 -11.96
CA ARG A 180 -1.79 -6.48 -12.00
C ARG A 180 -1.57 -7.54 -10.94
N GLY A 181 -2.63 -7.93 -10.27
CA GLY A 181 -2.46 -8.88 -9.19
C GLY A 181 -3.76 -9.48 -8.65
N VAL A 182 -3.55 -10.35 -7.67
CA VAL A 182 -4.60 -11.01 -6.91
C VAL A 182 -4.20 -11.02 -5.45
N ASP A 183 -5.09 -10.53 -4.59
CA ASP A 183 -4.96 -10.59 -3.14
C ASP A 183 -5.99 -11.57 -2.58
N VAL A 184 -5.55 -12.51 -1.76
CA VAL A 184 -6.43 -13.47 -1.08
C VAL A 184 -6.18 -13.42 0.41
N THR A 185 -7.26 -13.29 1.19
CA THR A 185 -7.22 -13.43 2.65
C THR A 185 -8.24 -14.47 3.08
N PHE A 186 -7.79 -15.47 3.82
CA PHE A 186 -8.59 -16.57 4.32
C PHE A 186 -8.49 -16.66 5.83
N ASN A 187 -9.62 -16.45 6.53
CA ASN A 187 -9.70 -16.41 7.99
C ASN A 187 -10.69 -17.45 8.51
N PRO A 188 -10.30 -18.71 8.73
CA PRO A 188 -11.11 -19.71 9.40
C PRO A 188 -10.91 -19.63 10.93
N CYS A 189 -11.99 -19.84 11.68
CA CYS A 189 -11.97 -20.00 13.14
C CYS A 189 -12.51 -21.38 13.50
N PHE A 190 -11.81 -22.13 14.35
CA PHE A 190 -12.14 -23.48 14.74
C PHE A 190 -12.35 -23.60 16.26
N ASN A 191 -13.25 -24.49 16.66
CA ASN A 191 -13.43 -24.96 18.05
C ASN A 191 -13.13 -26.45 18.14
N LEU A 192 -11.99 -26.81 18.72
CA LEU A 192 -11.45 -28.17 18.79
C LEU A 192 -11.42 -28.64 20.24
N GLY A 193 -12.54 -29.15 20.77
CA GLY A 193 -12.57 -29.75 22.10
C GLY A 193 -12.14 -28.84 23.24
N GLY A 194 -12.49 -27.54 23.15
CA GLY A 194 -12.08 -26.50 24.15
C GLY A 194 -10.86 -25.69 23.76
N VAL A 195 -10.23 -25.98 22.61
CA VAL A 195 -9.24 -25.11 21.96
C VAL A 195 -9.94 -24.23 20.96
N ALA A 196 -9.84 -22.92 21.11
CA ALA A 196 -10.21 -21.95 20.08
C ALA A 196 -8.96 -21.71 19.21
N LEU A 197 -9.07 -21.97 17.91
CA LEU A 197 -8.00 -21.74 16.93
C LEU A 197 -8.51 -20.76 15.87
N ASP A 198 -7.85 -19.62 15.78
CA ASP A 198 -8.07 -18.60 14.77
C ASP A 198 -6.86 -18.58 13.83
N ALA A 199 -7.10 -18.72 12.52
CA ALA A 199 -6.07 -18.62 11.52
C ALA A 199 -6.35 -17.45 10.59
N ARG A 200 -5.27 -16.78 10.15
CA ARG A 200 -5.29 -15.79 9.08
C ARG A 200 -4.20 -16.12 8.09
N LEU A 201 -4.59 -16.41 6.87
CA LEU A 201 -3.70 -16.65 5.76
C LEU A 201 -3.89 -15.51 4.75
N SER A 202 -2.82 -14.86 4.37
CA SER A 202 -2.83 -13.82 3.34
C SER A 202 -1.81 -14.17 2.28
N TYR A 203 -2.21 -13.98 1.02
CA TYR A 203 -1.33 -14.18 -0.13
C TYR A 203 -1.60 -13.07 -1.14
N THR A 204 -0.51 -12.47 -1.65
CA THR A 204 -0.52 -11.47 -2.70
C THR A 204 0.34 -11.97 -3.86
N TYR A 205 -0.26 -11.99 -5.04
CA TYR A 205 0.45 -11.99 -6.30
C TYR A 205 0.31 -10.61 -6.93
N GLN A 206 1.42 -9.89 -7.11
CA GLN A 206 1.42 -8.52 -7.63
C GLN A 206 2.53 -8.36 -8.67
N LYS A 207 2.16 -8.37 -9.93
CA LYS A 207 3.09 -8.12 -11.03
C LYS A 207 3.09 -6.63 -11.35
N ALA A 208 4.10 -5.91 -10.82
CA ALA A 208 4.34 -4.49 -11.06
C ALA A 208 5.52 -4.34 -12.02
N GLN A 209 5.29 -3.76 -13.19
CA GLN A 209 6.27 -3.64 -14.28
C GLN A 209 6.33 -2.22 -14.83
N ASP A 210 7.52 -1.84 -15.26
CA ASP A 210 7.76 -0.58 -15.96
C ASP A 210 7.55 -0.80 -17.47
N PHE A 211 6.64 -0.03 -18.07
CA PHE A 211 6.40 0.02 -19.51
C PHE A 211 6.64 1.43 -20.05
N THR A 212 7.56 2.16 -19.44
CA THR A 212 7.98 3.46 -19.92
C THR A 212 8.67 3.29 -21.26
N GLU A 213 8.10 3.88 -22.32
CA GLU A 213 8.75 3.93 -23.63
C GLU A 213 9.91 4.91 -23.58
N GLU A 214 11.05 4.51 -24.15
CA GLU A 214 12.19 5.39 -24.33
C GLU A 214 11.77 6.57 -25.21
N LYS A 215 11.90 7.78 -24.67
CA LYS A 215 11.82 8.98 -25.52
C LYS A 215 13.18 9.22 -26.15
N ASP A 216 13.19 9.34 -27.47
CA ASP A 216 14.36 9.70 -28.32
C ASP A 216 14.94 11.10 -28.03
N GLU A 217 14.84 11.62 -26.82
CA GLU A 217 15.36 12.93 -26.44
C GLU A 217 16.60 12.78 -25.54
N GLY A 218 17.76 12.58 -26.23
CA GLY A 218 19.06 13.10 -25.85
C GLY A 218 19.56 12.90 -24.42
N TRP A 219 20.52 11.93 -24.21
CA TRP A 219 21.63 12.03 -23.25
C TRP A 219 21.35 12.05 -21.74
N GLU A 220 20.34 11.42 -21.23
CA GLU A 220 20.41 10.95 -19.87
C GLU A 220 20.28 9.42 -19.89
N GLU A 221 21.42 8.76 -19.70
CA GLU A 221 21.52 7.36 -19.30
C GLU A 221 20.79 7.24 -17.96
N THR A 222 19.46 7.18 -18.01
CA THR A 222 18.69 6.82 -16.84
C THR A 222 19.02 5.37 -16.54
N VAL A 223 19.49 5.11 -15.33
CA VAL A 223 19.83 3.79 -14.74
C VAL A 223 18.65 2.78 -14.79
N MET A 224 17.59 3.08 -15.51
CA MET A 224 16.29 2.43 -15.54
C MET A 224 15.92 1.91 -16.94
N ASP A 225 16.87 1.29 -17.62
CA ASP A 225 16.70 0.68 -18.92
C ASP A 225 16.12 -0.74 -18.80
N GLY A 226 14.82 -0.81 -18.49
CA GLY A 226 14.14 -2.06 -18.20
C GLY A 226 12.67 -2.07 -18.61
N TYR A 227 12.39 -1.90 -19.92
CA TYR A 227 11.01 -2.05 -20.42
C TYR A 227 10.46 -3.45 -20.13
N GLY A 228 9.35 -3.50 -19.36
CA GLY A 228 8.73 -4.74 -18.93
C GLY A 228 9.36 -5.37 -17.67
N ASP A 229 10.38 -4.74 -17.10
CA ASP A 229 11.04 -5.20 -15.89
C ASP A 229 10.24 -4.90 -14.61
N GLN A 230 10.55 -5.63 -13.56
CA GLN A 230 9.93 -5.49 -12.25
C GLN A 230 10.35 -4.18 -11.59
N ILE A 231 9.40 -3.47 -11.02
CA ILE A 231 9.67 -2.27 -10.25
C ILE A 231 10.54 -2.59 -9.02
N PRO A 232 11.54 -1.74 -8.70
CA PRO A 232 12.41 -1.96 -7.56
C PRO A 232 11.68 -2.23 -6.25
N TYR A 233 12.20 -3.18 -5.49
CA TYR A 233 11.73 -3.58 -4.14
C TYR A 233 10.29 -4.10 -4.05
N ILE A 234 9.56 -4.28 -5.14
CA ILE A 234 8.20 -4.82 -5.14
C ILE A 234 8.21 -6.30 -5.49
N PRO A 235 8.04 -7.23 -4.54
CA PRO A 235 8.01 -8.67 -4.84
C PRO A 235 6.74 -9.04 -5.60
N TRP A 236 6.83 -10.00 -6.53
CA TRP A 236 5.65 -10.53 -7.19
C TRP A 236 4.82 -11.44 -6.30
N HIS A 237 5.46 -12.12 -5.34
CA HIS A 237 4.81 -13.02 -4.42
C HIS A 237 5.12 -12.61 -2.97
N SER A 238 4.10 -12.48 -2.16
CA SER A 238 4.23 -12.31 -0.73
C SER A 238 3.09 -12.99 0.00
N GLY A 239 3.30 -13.33 1.27
CA GLY A 239 2.26 -13.97 2.05
C GLY A 239 2.56 -14.01 3.53
N SER A 240 1.53 -14.28 4.30
CA SER A 240 1.65 -14.44 5.74
C SER A 240 0.67 -15.48 6.26
N VAL A 241 1.06 -16.15 7.33
CA VAL A 241 0.21 -17.04 8.10
C VAL A 241 0.28 -16.61 9.56
N ILE A 242 -0.87 -16.35 10.17
CA ILE A 242 -0.98 -16.04 11.60
C ILE A 242 -1.91 -17.10 12.20
N LEU A 243 -1.45 -17.79 13.24
CA LEU A 243 -2.24 -18.76 13.99
C LEU A 243 -2.30 -18.35 15.45
N ASN A 244 -3.52 -18.26 16.00
CA ASN A 244 -3.75 -17.98 17.41
C ASN A 244 -4.55 -19.14 17.98
N ALA A 245 -3.97 -19.84 18.97
CA ALA A 245 -4.64 -20.94 19.64
C ALA A 245 -4.80 -20.61 21.13
N SER A 246 -6.04 -20.63 21.62
CA SER A 246 -6.36 -20.38 23.03
C SER A 246 -6.97 -21.64 23.65
N TYR A 247 -6.36 -22.09 24.75
CA TYR A 247 -6.85 -23.21 25.55
C TYR A 247 -6.82 -22.85 27.03
N ARG A 248 -7.98 -22.79 27.67
CA ARG A 248 -8.13 -22.39 29.08
C ARG A 248 -7.48 -21.02 29.37
N LYS A 249 -6.30 -21.02 29.99
CA LYS A 249 -5.53 -19.81 30.37
C LYS A 249 -4.25 -19.64 29.56
N TRP A 250 -4.06 -20.44 28.54
CA TRP A 250 -2.93 -20.43 27.65
C TRP A 250 -3.31 -19.85 26.30
N ASP A 251 -2.46 -18.97 25.79
CA ASP A 251 -2.55 -18.42 24.44
C ASP A 251 -1.23 -18.69 23.73
N PHE A 252 -1.30 -19.38 22.60
CA PHE A 252 -0.19 -19.61 21.68
C PHE A 252 -0.42 -18.81 20.42
N ASN A 253 0.62 -18.09 19.97
CA ASN A 253 0.61 -17.38 18.71
C ASN A 253 1.79 -17.83 17.86
N TYR A 254 1.56 -17.98 16.57
CA TYR A 254 2.58 -18.25 15.58
C TYR A 254 2.37 -17.32 14.40
N SER A 255 3.45 -16.76 13.87
CA SER A 255 3.43 -15.99 12.64
C SER A 255 4.52 -16.46 11.68
N PHE A 256 4.16 -16.46 10.40
CA PHE A 256 5.03 -16.71 9.28
C PHE A 256 4.85 -15.59 8.28
N ILE A 257 5.96 -15.03 7.79
CA ILE A 257 5.97 -14.02 6.73
C ILE A 257 6.90 -14.51 5.63
N TYR A 258 6.46 -14.36 4.39
CA TYR A 258 7.23 -14.63 3.19
C TYR A 258 7.22 -13.39 2.28
N THR A 259 8.40 -13.00 1.82
CA THR A 259 8.60 -11.98 0.78
C THR A 259 9.39 -12.62 -0.35
N GLY A 260 8.83 -12.61 -1.55
CA GLY A 260 9.42 -13.18 -2.74
C GLY A 260 10.64 -12.42 -3.25
N GLU A 261 11.19 -12.90 -4.34
CA GLU A 261 12.29 -12.28 -5.05
C GLU A 261 11.92 -10.87 -5.55
N ARG A 262 12.91 -10.00 -5.60
CA ARG A 262 12.78 -8.63 -6.07
C ARG A 262 14.14 -8.12 -6.57
N TYR A 263 14.16 -6.93 -7.10
CA TYR A 263 15.37 -6.30 -7.60
C TYR A 263 15.59 -4.94 -6.93
N MET A 264 16.84 -4.53 -6.75
CA MET A 264 17.19 -3.22 -6.18
C MET A 264 17.00 -2.08 -7.17
N LEU A 265 17.21 -2.35 -8.46
CA LEU A 265 17.14 -1.36 -9.54
C LEU A 265 16.06 -1.73 -10.56
N GLY A 266 15.70 -0.80 -11.44
CA GLY A 266 14.69 -0.98 -12.47
C GLY A 266 15.06 -1.99 -13.56
N ASN A 267 16.37 -2.27 -13.76
CA ASN A 267 16.81 -3.33 -14.64
C ASN A 267 16.95 -4.65 -13.87
N ASN A 268 16.29 -5.70 -14.34
CA ASN A 268 16.23 -7.00 -13.67
C ASN A 268 17.44 -7.88 -14.05
N THR A 269 18.61 -7.51 -13.54
CA THR A 269 19.86 -8.23 -13.75
C THR A 269 20.25 -9.06 -12.52
N PRO A 270 21.05 -10.13 -12.68
CA PRO A 270 21.53 -10.95 -11.56
C PRO A 270 22.27 -10.15 -10.47
N VAL A 271 22.90 -9.03 -10.82
CA VAL A 271 23.62 -8.16 -9.87
C VAL A 271 22.68 -7.42 -8.94
N ASN A 272 21.47 -7.11 -9.43
CA ASN A 272 20.44 -6.36 -8.70
C ASN A 272 19.44 -7.26 -7.98
N TYR A 273 19.61 -8.57 -8.08
CA TYR A 273 18.68 -9.55 -7.53
C TYR A 273 18.76 -9.61 -6.02
N ILE A 274 17.62 -9.52 -5.35
CA ILE A 274 17.46 -9.71 -3.92
C ILE A 274 16.70 -11.03 -3.70
N GLN A 275 17.30 -11.92 -2.94
CA GLN A 275 16.73 -13.25 -2.66
C GLN A 275 15.42 -13.14 -1.85
N PRO A 276 14.49 -14.08 -2.06
CA PRO A 276 13.33 -14.20 -1.20
C PRO A 276 13.75 -14.54 0.23
N TRP A 277 12.94 -14.09 1.18
CA TRP A 277 13.15 -14.39 2.59
C TRP A 277 11.85 -14.74 3.31
N TYR A 278 11.97 -15.35 4.46
CA TYR A 278 10.84 -15.67 5.32
C TYR A 278 11.27 -15.65 6.80
N THR A 279 10.31 -15.31 7.67
CA THR A 279 10.51 -15.36 9.12
C THR A 279 9.43 -16.19 9.79
N HIS A 280 9.79 -16.76 10.93
CA HIS A 280 8.91 -17.50 11.81
C HIS A 280 9.04 -16.94 13.21
N ASP A 281 7.92 -16.54 13.79
CA ASP A 281 7.84 -16.03 15.15
C ASP A 281 6.84 -16.85 15.94
N MET A 282 7.08 -17.04 17.23
CA MET A 282 6.11 -17.67 18.10
C MET A 282 6.10 -17.05 19.49
N SER A 283 4.94 -17.06 20.12
CA SER A 283 4.81 -16.69 21.52
C SER A 283 3.86 -17.60 22.26
N LEU A 284 4.15 -17.81 23.53
CA LEU A 284 3.31 -18.55 24.47
C LEU A 284 3.01 -17.67 25.68
N SER A 285 1.74 -17.43 25.96
CA SER A 285 1.30 -16.64 27.11
C SER A 285 0.46 -17.47 28.06
N ARG A 286 0.54 -17.14 29.36
CA ARG A 286 -0.34 -17.70 30.36
C ARG A 286 -0.91 -16.61 31.25
N ASN A 287 -2.23 -16.64 31.46
CA ASN A 287 -2.94 -15.72 32.34
C ASN A 287 -3.15 -16.34 33.72
N PHE A 288 -2.78 -15.58 34.78
CA PHE A 288 -2.94 -15.95 36.18
C PHE A 288 -3.92 -14.93 36.82
N PRO A 289 -5.22 -15.24 36.94
CA PRO A 289 -6.17 -14.37 37.60
C PRO A 289 -6.02 -14.48 39.14
N PHE A 290 -5.89 -13.35 39.80
CA PHE A 290 -5.96 -13.18 41.26
C PHE A 290 -7.21 -12.40 41.63
N LYS A 291 -7.57 -12.36 42.90
CA LYS A 291 -8.80 -11.71 43.38
C LYS A 291 -8.89 -10.20 43.04
N HIS A 292 -7.75 -9.51 43.02
CA HIS A 292 -7.67 -8.06 42.76
C HIS A 292 -6.64 -7.68 41.69
N ALA A 293 -6.06 -8.66 41.03
CA ALA A 293 -5.04 -8.45 39.99
C ALA A 293 -5.08 -9.56 38.95
N GLN A 294 -4.54 -9.28 37.77
CA GLN A 294 -4.28 -10.28 36.73
C GLN A 294 -2.81 -10.19 36.33
N LEU A 295 -2.11 -11.31 36.34
CA LEU A 295 -0.74 -11.42 35.84
C LEU A 295 -0.78 -12.21 34.53
N ARG A 296 -0.16 -11.66 33.48
CA ARG A 296 0.10 -12.36 32.21
C ARG A 296 1.61 -12.52 32.05
N ILE A 297 2.06 -13.74 31.85
CA ILE A 297 3.46 -14.04 31.54
C ILE A 297 3.50 -14.47 30.08
N THR A 298 4.40 -13.86 29.29
CA THR A 298 4.61 -14.18 27.88
C THR A 298 6.07 -14.51 27.64
N ALA A 299 6.31 -15.61 26.95
CA ALA A 299 7.61 -15.94 26.35
C ALA A 299 7.46 -15.79 24.83
N GLU A 300 8.42 -15.14 24.19
CA GLU A 300 8.40 -14.84 22.77
C GLU A 300 9.76 -15.13 22.14
N VAL A 301 9.74 -15.71 20.93
CA VAL A 301 10.93 -15.95 20.10
C VAL A 301 10.60 -15.45 18.70
N ASN A 302 11.36 -14.46 18.24
CA ASN A 302 11.23 -13.88 16.91
C ASN A 302 12.36 -14.40 16.02
N ASN A 303 12.06 -14.54 14.71
CA ASN A 303 13.00 -15.00 13.70
C ASN A 303 13.72 -16.30 14.12
N ILE A 304 12.93 -17.34 14.39
CA ILE A 304 13.38 -18.63 14.98
C ILE A 304 14.54 -19.24 14.21
N PHE A 305 14.58 -19.08 12.90
CA PHE A 305 15.62 -19.64 12.03
C PHE A 305 16.78 -18.68 11.76
N ASN A 306 16.81 -17.53 12.47
CA ASN A 306 17.85 -16.50 12.31
C ASN A 306 18.08 -16.12 10.83
N GLN A 307 16.98 -15.97 10.08
CA GLN A 307 17.01 -15.56 8.68
C GLN A 307 17.57 -14.14 8.58
N GLN A 308 18.59 -13.95 7.75
CA GLN A 308 19.06 -12.61 7.37
C GLN A 308 18.20 -12.13 6.19
N TYR A 309 17.72 -10.89 6.29
CA TYR A 309 16.90 -10.29 5.25
C TYR A 309 17.14 -8.77 5.19
N GLU A 310 16.95 -8.21 4.02
CA GLU A 310 17.02 -6.78 3.72
C GLU A 310 15.63 -6.21 3.43
#